data_49131e2e198885d962d971cae6c95d3d
#
_entry.id   49131e2e198885d962d971cae6c95d3d
#
_cell.length_a   1.000
_cell.length_b   1.000
_cell.length_c   1.000
_cell.angle_alpha   90.00
_cell.angle_beta   90.00
_cell.angle_gamma   90.00
#
_symmetry.space_group_name_H-M   'P 1'
#
loop_
_entity.id
_entity.type
_entity.pdbx_description
1 polymer ?
#
loop_
_entity_poly.entity_id
_entity_poly.type
_entity_poly.pdbx_seq_one_letter_code
_entity_poly.pdbx_strand_id
1 'polypeptide(L)'
;MKQGKTLETLGAELQRQRAARQDFVADTRHLNFYTEDGKSRLTLTTGNKLLEFGVNPLAHQQISARLGIPLKYYQRMQTEAPALLDENVNNWLQQSPERRMLRVMDGNVRAFLSDRYRRLDNLELCAAVLPIIQGMKGAVIESCEVTEAHLYLKVINRKMKAEVAVNDACVII
;
A
#
# COMPACT_ATOMS: atom_id res chain seq x y z
N MET A 1 -22.06 9.54 7.83
CA MET A 1 -20.65 10.05 7.85
C MET A 1 -19.82 9.06 8.66
N LYS A 2 -18.76 8.49 8.08
CA LYS A 2 -17.84 7.67 8.88
C LYS A 2 -17.16 8.58 9.89
N GLN A 3 -17.26 8.26 11.18
CA GLN A 3 -16.46 8.92 12.21
C GLN A 3 -15.01 8.51 11.97
N GLY A 4 -14.18 9.45 11.53
CA GLY A 4 -12.75 9.24 11.39
C GLY A 4 -12.08 9.03 12.75
N LYS A 5 -10.88 8.44 12.72
CA LYS A 5 -10.06 8.24 13.92
C LYS A 5 -9.53 9.58 14.43
N THR A 6 -9.16 9.64 15.72
CA THR A 6 -8.44 10.78 16.28
C THR A 6 -6.97 10.80 15.77
N LEU A 7 -6.32 11.96 15.84
CA LEU A 7 -4.91 12.08 15.51
C LEU A 7 -4.00 11.17 16.36
N GLU A 8 -4.35 11.00 17.63
CA GLU A 8 -3.61 10.11 18.54
C GLU A 8 -3.68 8.65 18.07
N THR A 9 -4.90 8.20 17.72
CA THR A 9 -5.13 6.85 17.19
C THR A 9 -4.41 6.66 15.85
N LEU A 10 -4.42 7.68 14.97
CA LEU A 10 -3.67 7.65 13.73
C LEU A 10 -2.18 7.55 14.00
N GLY A 11 -1.64 8.40 14.90
CA GLY A 11 -0.22 8.41 15.25
C GLY A 11 0.25 7.06 15.78
N ALA A 12 -0.51 6.46 16.70
CA ALA A 12 -0.21 5.12 17.22
C ALA A 12 -0.19 4.06 16.12
N GLU A 13 -1.16 4.08 15.21
CA GLU A 13 -1.22 3.13 14.08
C GLU A 13 -0.06 3.33 13.11
N LEU A 14 0.31 4.56 12.78
CA LEU A 14 1.45 4.84 11.90
C LEU A 14 2.79 4.40 12.53
N GLN A 15 2.94 4.55 13.84
CA GLN A 15 4.11 4.05 14.56
C GLN A 15 4.15 2.51 14.54
N ARG A 16 3.00 1.84 14.77
CA ARG A 16 2.88 0.39 14.66
C ARG A 16 3.26 -0.09 13.26
N GLN A 17 2.72 0.56 12.20
CA GLN A 17 3.05 0.22 10.82
C GLN A 17 4.55 0.39 10.52
N ARG A 18 5.17 1.44 11.04
CA ARG A 18 6.62 1.65 10.91
C ARG A 18 7.42 0.52 11.55
N ALA A 19 7.03 0.07 12.74
CA ALA A 19 7.70 -1.02 13.44
C ALA A 19 7.52 -2.38 12.76
N ALA A 20 6.34 -2.64 12.19
CA ALA A 20 6.00 -3.90 11.52
C ALA A 20 6.51 -3.98 10.06
N ARG A 21 6.96 -2.86 9.51
CA ARG A 21 7.41 -2.79 8.12
C ARG A 21 8.77 -3.45 7.92
N GLN A 22 8.85 -4.23 6.85
CA GLN A 22 10.10 -4.77 6.30
C GLN A 22 10.11 -4.54 4.79
N ASP A 23 11.22 -4.05 4.26
CA ASP A 23 11.37 -3.81 2.83
C ASP A 23 12.57 -4.62 2.31
N PHE A 24 12.35 -5.38 1.25
CA PHE A 24 13.38 -6.20 0.61
C PHE A 24 13.55 -5.75 -0.85
N VAL A 25 14.79 -5.65 -1.31
CA VAL A 25 15.09 -5.52 -2.74
C VAL A 25 15.70 -6.83 -3.18
N ALA A 26 14.99 -7.55 -4.04
CA ALA A 26 15.34 -8.89 -4.47
C ALA A 26 15.31 -9.02 -6.01
N ASP A 27 16.15 -9.91 -6.54
CA ASP A 27 16.02 -10.39 -7.91
C ASP A 27 14.84 -11.36 -7.98
N THR A 28 14.02 -11.22 -9.02
CA THR A 28 12.82 -12.06 -9.19
C THR A 28 13.12 -13.55 -9.30
N ARG A 29 14.33 -13.94 -9.69
CA ARG A 29 14.78 -15.34 -9.69
C ARG A 29 14.82 -15.97 -8.30
N HIS A 30 14.89 -15.15 -7.25
CA HIS A 30 14.89 -15.61 -5.86
C HIS A 30 13.49 -15.63 -5.25
N LEU A 31 12.47 -15.32 -6.06
CA LEU A 31 11.08 -15.35 -5.65
C LEU A 31 10.42 -16.63 -6.16
N ASN A 32 9.52 -17.18 -5.34
CA ASN A 32 8.62 -18.24 -5.77
C ASN A 32 7.22 -17.94 -5.25
N PHE A 33 6.25 -17.97 -6.16
CA PHE A 33 4.84 -17.71 -5.89
C PHE A 33 4.10 -19.04 -5.87
N TYR A 34 3.24 -19.24 -4.88
CA TYR A 34 2.41 -20.44 -4.81
C TYR A 34 1.12 -20.16 -4.05
N THR A 35 0.12 -20.99 -4.29
CA THR A 35 -1.20 -20.88 -3.66
C THR A 35 -1.47 -22.13 -2.85
N GLU A 36 -1.74 -21.95 -1.57
CA GLU A 36 -2.08 -22.99 -0.62
C GLU A 36 -3.37 -22.60 0.11
N ASP A 37 -4.33 -23.53 0.19
CA ASP A 37 -5.64 -23.32 0.83
C ASP A 37 -6.36 -22.04 0.34
N GLY A 38 -6.27 -21.74 -0.96
CA GLY A 38 -6.88 -20.57 -1.58
C GLY A 38 -6.20 -19.24 -1.24
N LYS A 39 -5.04 -19.28 -0.56
CA LYS A 39 -4.24 -18.10 -0.22
C LYS A 39 -2.93 -18.11 -0.97
N SER A 40 -2.64 -17.03 -1.66
CA SER A 40 -1.36 -16.89 -2.34
C SER A 40 -0.25 -16.50 -1.37
N ARG A 41 0.89 -17.14 -1.56
CA ARG A 41 2.13 -16.93 -0.82
C ARG A 41 3.24 -16.53 -1.78
N LEU A 42 4.16 -15.73 -1.29
CA LEU A 42 5.40 -15.38 -1.99
C LEU A 42 6.57 -15.71 -1.07
N THR A 43 7.48 -16.56 -1.55
CA THR A 43 8.73 -16.81 -0.84
C THR A 43 9.86 -16.00 -1.44
N LEU A 44 10.82 -15.63 -0.60
CA LEU A 44 12.07 -14.98 -0.97
C LEU A 44 13.24 -15.78 -0.41
N THR A 45 14.08 -16.30 -1.28
CA THR A 45 15.36 -16.90 -0.90
C THR A 45 16.42 -15.81 -0.78
N THR A 46 17.01 -15.65 0.42
CA THR A 46 18.09 -14.68 0.65
C THR A 46 19.21 -15.35 1.47
N GLY A 47 20.36 -15.54 0.84
CA GLY A 47 21.44 -16.37 1.41
C GLY A 47 20.92 -17.77 1.75
N ASN A 48 21.08 -18.19 3.00
CA ASN A 48 20.60 -19.51 3.50
C ASN A 48 19.20 -19.43 4.15
N LYS A 49 18.46 -18.32 3.98
CA LYS A 49 17.15 -18.15 4.58
C LYS A 49 16.07 -18.15 3.52
N LEU A 50 15.00 -18.85 3.79
CA LEU A 50 13.73 -18.78 3.07
C LEU A 50 12.76 -17.95 3.91
N LEU A 51 12.32 -16.84 3.36
CA LEU A 51 11.28 -15.98 3.95
C LEU A 51 9.98 -16.24 3.21
N GLU A 52 8.88 -16.29 3.94
CA GLU A 52 7.55 -16.51 3.38
C GLU A 52 6.60 -15.41 3.82
N PHE A 53 5.78 -14.95 2.88
CA PHE A 53 4.84 -13.87 3.08
C PHE A 53 3.51 -14.18 2.40
N GLY A 54 2.39 -13.76 3.00
CA GLY A 54 1.13 -13.63 2.29
C GLY A 54 1.20 -12.55 1.21
N VAL A 55 0.23 -12.50 0.32
CA VAL A 55 0.16 -11.48 -0.74
C VAL A 55 -1.14 -10.71 -0.63
N ASN A 56 -1.05 -9.40 -0.41
CA ASN A 56 -2.22 -8.52 -0.30
C ASN A 56 -2.83 -8.19 -1.68
N PRO A 57 -4.11 -7.80 -1.75
CA PRO A 57 -4.78 -7.48 -3.01
C PRO A 57 -4.05 -6.46 -3.88
N LEU A 58 -3.45 -5.42 -3.28
CA LEU A 58 -2.67 -4.42 -4.01
C LEU A 58 -1.41 -5.03 -4.63
N ALA A 59 -0.71 -5.89 -3.89
CA ALA A 59 0.46 -6.59 -4.42
C ALA A 59 0.09 -7.54 -5.57
N HIS A 60 -1.04 -8.24 -5.49
CA HIS A 60 -1.57 -9.03 -6.62
C HIS A 60 -1.80 -8.19 -7.87
N GLN A 61 -2.42 -7.01 -7.73
CA GLN A 61 -2.61 -6.08 -8.87
C GLN A 61 -1.28 -5.64 -9.48
N GLN A 62 -0.29 -5.34 -8.64
CA GLN A 62 1.03 -4.91 -9.11
C GLN A 62 1.82 -6.03 -9.77
N ILE A 63 1.72 -7.27 -9.26
CA ILE A 63 2.30 -8.46 -9.89
C ILE A 63 1.65 -8.70 -11.25
N SER A 64 0.30 -8.73 -11.33
CA SER A 64 -0.41 -8.93 -12.58
C SER A 64 -0.05 -7.87 -13.63
N ALA A 65 -0.05 -6.59 -13.24
CA ALA A 65 0.32 -5.49 -14.12
C ALA A 65 1.77 -5.59 -14.60
N ARG A 66 2.69 -5.98 -13.72
CA ARG A 66 4.11 -6.12 -14.06
C ARG A 66 4.36 -7.28 -15.03
N LEU A 67 3.66 -8.38 -14.87
CA LEU A 67 3.80 -9.56 -15.72
C LEU A 67 2.95 -9.48 -17.00
N GLY A 68 2.21 -8.39 -17.20
CA GLY A 68 1.34 -8.20 -18.36
C GLY A 68 0.13 -9.14 -18.37
N ILE A 69 -0.24 -9.70 -17.22
CA ILE A 69 -1.42 -10.55 -17.07
C ILE A 69 -2.63 -9.66 -16.79
N PRO A 70 -3.68 -9.66 -17.62
CA PRO A 70 -4.88 -8.87 -17.33
C PRO A 70 -5.48 -9.20 -15.96
N LEU A 71 -5.77 -8.20 -15.14
CA LEU A 71 -6.17 -8.40 -13.74
C LEU A 71 -7.38 -9.34 -13.59
N LYS A 72 -8.39 -9.21 -14.46
CA LYS A 72 -9.57 -10.08 -14.43
C LYS A 72 -9.21 -11.56 -14.69
N TYR A 73 -8.27 -11.80 -15.61
CA TYR A 73 -7.79 -13.16 -15.89
C TYR A 73 -6.93 -13.70 -14.74
N TYR A 74 -6.07 -12.86 -14.19
CA TYR A 74 -5.29 -13.18 -12.99
C TYR A 74 -6.20 -13.60 -11.82
N GLN A 75 -7.23 -12.81 -11.52
CA GLN A 75 -8.20 -13.10 -10.46
C GLN A 75 -9.02 -14.37 -10.74
N ARG A 76 -9.35 -14.61 -12.00
CA ARG A 76 -10.02 -15.85 -12.40
C ARG A 76 -9.13 -17.06 -12.15
N MET A 77 -7.87 -17.02 -12.56
CA MET A 77 -6.92 -18.11 -12.27
C MET A 77 -6.75 -18.31 -10.76
N GLN A 78 -6.70 -17.24 -9.98
CA GLN A 78 -6.55 -17.30 -8.52
C GLN A 78 -7.69 -18.09 -7.86
N THR A 79 -8.92 -18.01 -8.40
CA THR A 79 -10.08 -18.69 -7.83
C THR A 79 -10.37 -20.05 -8.47
N GLU A 80 -10.19 -20.17 -9.79
CA GLU A 80 -10.64 -21.34 -10.55
C GLU A 80 -9.49 -22.31 -10.91
N ALA A 81 -8.25 -21.79 -11.01
CA ALA A 81 -7.09 -22.58 -11.45
C ALA A 81 -5.79 -22.06 -10.78
N PRO A 82 -5.66 -22.14 -9.45
CA PRO A 82 -4.51 -21.56 -8.74
C PRO A 82 -3.16 -22.13 -9.21
N ALA A 83 -3.06 -23.42 -9.51
CA ALA A 83 -1.83 -23.99 -10.03
C ALA A 83 -1.38 -23.36 -11.36
N LEU A 84 -2.33 -23.00 -12.24
CA LEU A 84 -2.03 -22.28 -13.47
C LEU A 84 -1.53 -20.87 -13.20
N LEU A 85 -2.09 -20.19 -12.20
CA LEU A 85 -1.58 -18.88 -11.78
C LEU A 85 -0.14 -18.99 -11.27
N ASP A 86 0.12 -19.96 -10.42
CA ASP A 86 1.44 -20.18 -9.83
C ASP A 86 2.50 -20.44 -10.91
N GLU A 87 2.19 -21.31 -11.87
CA GLU A 87 3.05 -21.56 -13.04
C GLU A 87 3.28 -20.28 -13.86
N ASN A 88 2.23 -19.55 -14.20
CA ASN A 88 2.35 -18.32 -14.99
C ASN A 88 3.23 -17.28 -14.29
N VAL A 89 2.96 -17.01 -13.01
CA VAL A 89 3.72 -16.01 -12.24
C VAL A 89 5.19 -16.41 -12.16
N ASN A 90 5.48 -17.65 -11.77
CA ASN A 90 6.85 -18.12 -11.61
C ASN A 90 7.60 -18.14 -12.94
N ASN A 91 6.95 -18.59 -14.02
CA ASN A 91 7.57 -18.61 -15.35
C ASN A 91 8.04 -17.19 -15.76
N TRP A 92 7.17 -16.18 -15.64
CA TRP A 92 7.54 -14.81 -16.00
C TRP A 92 8.56 -14.17 -15.06
N LEU A 93 8.52 -14.47 -13.77
CA LEU A 93 9.52 -14.02 -12.81
C LEU A 93 10.93 -14.57 -13.15
N GLN A 94 10.99 -15.79 -13.72
CA GLN A 94 12.24 -16.45 -14.09
C GLN A 94 12.73 -16.07 -15.50
N GLN A 95 11.83 -15.92 -16.48
CA GLN A 95 12.21 -15.63 -17.86
C GLN A 95 12.61 -14.17 -18.08
N SER A 96 12.06 -13.25 -17.30
CA SER A 96 12.37 -11.83 -17.39
C SER A 96 12.86 -11.30 -16.05
N PRO A 97 14.06 -11.76 -15.58
CA PRO A 97 14.54 -11.43 -14.25
C PRO A 97 14.84 -9.94 -14.11
N GLU A 98 14.47 -9.39 -12.98
CA GLU A 98 14.72 -8.00 -12.63
C GLU A 98 14.75 -7.81 -11.11
N ARG A 99 15.25 -6.66 -10.66
CA ARG A 99 15.22 -6.32 -9.25
C ARG A 99 13.88 -5.65 -8.90
N ARG A 100 13.25 -6.14 -7.84
CA ARG A 100 11.99 -5.62 -7.32
C ARG A 100 12.08 -5.32 -5.84
N MET A 101 11.36 -4.26 -5.43
CA MET A 101 11.15 -3.94 -4.04
C MET A 101 9.87 -4.60 -3.56
N LEU A 102 10.01 -5.48 -2.57
CA LEU A 102 8.90 -6.05 -1.80
C LEU A 102 8.72 -5.20 -0.55
N ARG A 103 7.58 -4.57 -0.40
CA ARG A 103 7.22 -3.93 0.86
C ARG A 103 6.34 -4.87 1.65
N VAL A 104 6.85 -5.29 2.79
CA VAL A 104 6.18 -6.25 3.68
C VAL A 104 5.70 -5.53 4.94
N MET A 105 4.52 -5.90 5.40
CA MET A 105 3.96 -5.45 6.67
C MET A 105 3.06 -6.55 7.23
N ASP A 106 3.21 -6.81 8.52
CA ASP A 106 2.43 -7.84 9.23
C ASP A 106 2.49 -9.22 8.52
N GLY A 107 3.68 -9.61 8.03
CA GLY A 107 3.89 -10.89 7.34
C GLY A 107 3.29 -10.98 5.92
N ASN A 108 2.81 -9.86 5.35
CA ASN A 108 2.23 -9.83 4.01
C ASN A 108 2.98 -8.86 3.09
N VAL A 109 3.21 -9.27 1.85
CA VAL A 109 3.64 -8.36 0.79
C VAL A 109 2.47 -7.44 0.46
N ARG A 110 2.61 -6.16 0.84
CA ARG A 110 1.62 -5.12 0.57
C ARG A 110 1.86 -4.39 -0.75
N ALA A 111 3.10 -4.41 -1.25
CA ALA A 111 3.43 -3.81 -2.53
C ALA A 111 4.62 -4.50 -3.20
N PHE A 112 4.53 -4.61 -4.55
CA PHE A 112 5.53 -5.18 -5.46
C PHE A 112 5.94 -4.09 -6.45
N LEU A 113 7.05 -3.39 -6.16
CA LEU A 113 7.44 -2.15 -6.81
C LEU A 113 8.77 -2.27 -7.55
N SER A 114 9.09 -1.28 -8.37
CA SER A 114 10.44 -1.13 -8.94
C SER A 114 11.47 -0.93 -7.82
N ASP A 115 12.69 -1.43 -8.00
CA ASP A 115 13.84 -1.17 -7.11
C ASP A 115 14.23 0.31 -7.03
N ARG A 116 13.79 1.11 -8.03
CA ARG A 116 13.99 2.58 -8.06
C ARG A 116 12.96 3.34 -7.25
N TYR A 117 11.94 2.66 -6.69
CA TYR A 117 10.90 3.33 -5.91
C TYR A 117 11.51 4.00 -4.67
N ARG A 118 11.26 5.30 -4.55
CA ARG A 118 11.65 6.07 -3.35
C ARG A 118 10.52 5.99 -2.34
N ARG A 119 10.87 5.50 -1.16
CA ARG A 119 9.90 5.34 -0.07
C ARG A 119 9.52 6.70 0.49
N LEU A 120 8.22 6.93 0.63
CA LEU A 120 7.66 7.98 1.45
C LEU A 120 6.62 7.31 2.36
N ASP A 121 6.91 7.27 3.65
CA ASP A 121 6.02 6.65 4.60
C ASP A 121 4.99 7.64 5.13
N ASN A 122 3.78 7.13 5.41
CA ASN A 122 2.69 7.94 5.94
C ASN A 122 3.08 8.68 7.22
N LEU A 123 3.91 8.08 8.08
CA LEU A 123 4.40 8.73 9.30
C LEU A 123 5.31 9.95 8.97
N GLU A 124 6.21 9.80 8.00
CA GLU A 124 7.09 10.90 7.54
C GLU A 124 6.27 12.01 6.89
N LEU A 125 5.30 11.64 6.06
CA LEU A 125 4.37 12.59 5.45
C LEU A 125 3.58 13.36 6.52
N CYS A 126 3.00 12.66 7.50
CA CYS A 126 2.29 13.30 8.61
C CYS A 126 3.21 14.21 9.44
N ALA A 127 4.44 13.78 9.73
CA ALA A 127 5.40 14.60 10.48
C ALA A 127 5.76 15.91 9.76
N ALA A 128 5.77 15.91 8.43
CA ALA A 128 6.01 17.11 7.63
C ALA A 128 4.77 18.01 7.52
N VAL A 129 3.58 17.43 7.33
CA VAL A 129 2.37 18.18 6.99
C VAL A 129 1.61 18.69 8.23
N LEU A 130 1.55 17.90 9.31
CA LEU A 130 0.78 18.27 10.50
C LEU A 130 1.22 19.60 11.15
N PRO A 131 2.51 19.90 11.33
CA PRO A 131 2.93 21.20 11.87
C PRO A 131 2.46 22.38 11.01
N ILE A 132 2.46 22.22 9.68
CA ILE A 132 2.00 23.26 8.75
C ILE A 132 0.50 23.51 8.96
N ILE A 133 -0.29 22.43 9.01
CA ILE A 133 -1.75 22.53 9.23
C ILE A 133 -2.06 23.16 10.60
N GLN A 134 -1.34 22.77 11.64
CA GLN A 134 -1.50 23.32 13.00
C GLN A 134 -1.14 24.81 13.07
N GLY A 135 -0.19 25.27 12.25
CA GLY A 135 0.18 26.68 12.12
C GLY A 135 -0.86 27.53 11.37
N MET A 136 -1.79 26.93 10.65
CA MET A 136 -2.82 27.66 9.90
C MET A 136 -3.91 28.20 10.84
N LYS A 137 -4.07 29.52 10.89
CA LYS A 137 -5.13 30.16 11.70
C LYS A 137 -6.52 29.68 11.30
N GLY A 138 -7.22 29.02 12.23
CA GLY A 138 -8.60 28.55 12.03
C GLY A 138 -8.71 27.18 11.36
N ALA A 139 -7.62 26.51 11.05
CA ALA A 139 -7.63 25.13 10.59
C ALA A 139 -7.91 24.19 11.77
N VAL A 140 -8.78 23.23 11.55
CA VAL A 140 -9.11 22.16 12.51
C VAL A 140 -9.10 20.83 11.75
N ILE A 141 -8.36 19.86 12.27
CA ILE A 141 -8.42 18.49 11.74
C ILE A 141 -9.71 17.85 12.23
N GLU A 142 -10.61 17.61 11.30
CA GLU A 142 -11.94 17.06 11.61
C GLU A 142 -11.90 15.54 11.75
N SER A 143 -11.16 14.88 10.86
CA SER A 143 -11.03 13.43 10.87
C SER A 143 -9.78 12.97 10.13
N CYS A 144 -9.31 11.79 10.48
CA CYS A 144 -8.22 11.14 9.78
C CYS A 144 -8.47 9.62 9.70
N GLU A 145 -7.93 9.00 8.67
CA GLU A 145 -8.01 7.55 8.47
C GLU A 145 -6.81 7.06 7.69
N VAL A 146 -6.32 5.88 8.02
CA VAL A 146 -5.33 5.15 7.23
C VAL A 146 -5.89 3.79 6.86
N THR A 147 -5.83 3.47 5.57
CA THR A 147 -6.19 2.18 4.99
C THR A 147 -4.95 1.51 4.41
N GLU A 148 -5.10 0.34 3.81
CA GLU A 148 -3.99 -0.32 3.11
C GLU A 148 -3.42 0.51 1.95
N ALA A 149 -4.28 1.26 1.25
CA ALA A 149 -3.93 1.98 0.04
C ALA A 149 -3.82 3.50 0.22
N HIS A 150 -4.50 4.09 1.22
CA HIS A 150 -4.66 5.54 1.33
C HIS A 150 -4.50 6.02 2.77
N LEU A 151 -3.97 7.23 2.88
CA LEU A 151 -4.01 8.06 4.08
C LEU A 151 -4.96 9.24 3.81
N TYR A 152 -5.95 9.41 4.67
CA TYR A 152 -6.90 10.50 4.61
C TYR A 152 -6.70 11.42 5.80
N LEU A 153 -6.67 12.72 5.53
CA LEU A 153 -6.63 13.77 6.54
C LEU A 153 -7.61 14.86 6.11
N LYS A 154 -8.72 14.99 6.83
CA LYS A 154 -9.72 16.01 6.57
C LYS A 154 -9.48 17.22 7.46
N VAL A 155 -9.18 18.34 6.83
CA VAL A 155 -8.94 19.62 7.49
C VAL A 155 -10.04 20.60 7.10
N ILE A 156 -10.60 21.29 8.08
CA ILE A 156 -11.57 22.35 7.87
C ILE A 156 -10.95 23.67 8.33
N ASN A 157 -10.99 24.69 7.48
CA ASN A 157 -10.63 26.04 7.88
C ASN A 157 -11.86 26.95 7.80
N ARG A 158 -12.51 27.19 8.94
CA ARG A 158 -13.73 27.99 9.02
C ARG A 158 -13.51 29.48 8.73
N LYS A 159 -12.27 29.94 8.65
CA LYS A 159 -11.92 31.32 8.33
C LYS A 159 -11.72 31.54 6.83
N MET A 160 -11.49 30.49 6.08
CA MET A 160 -11.41 30.56 4.62
C MET A 160 -12.84 30.42 4.05
N LYS A 161 -13.38 31.50 3.51
CA LYS A 161 -14.65 31.51 2.81
C LYS A 161 -14.41 32.02 1.41
N ALA A 162 -14.92 31.33 0.39
CA ALA A 162 -15.03 31.82 -0.96
C ALA A 162 -16.49 31.73 -1.39
N GLU A 163 -17.04 32.80 -1.95
CA GLU A 163 -18.36 32.76 -2.59
C GLU A 163 -18.22 31.96 -3.90
N VAL A 164 -18.94 30.86 -4.00
CA VAL A 164 -18.99 30.02 -5.20
C VAL A 164 -20.20 30.38 -6.08
N ALA A 165 -21.25 30.92 -5.46
CA ALA A 165 -22.43 31.52 -6.12
C ALA A 165 -23.11 32.50 -5.17
N VAL A 166 -24.00 33.36 -5.69
CA VAL A 166 -24.78 34.28 -4.88
C VAL A 166 -25.61 33.46 -3.89
N ASN A 167 -25.30 33.59 -2.60
CA ASN A 167 -25.90 32.90 -1.44
C ASN A 167 -25.31 31.54 -1.02
N ASP A 168 -24.28 31.00 -1.65
CA ASP A 168 -23.60 29.81 -1.14
C ASP A 168 -22.13 30.12 -0.83
N ALA A 169 -21.78 30.11 0.46
CA ALA A 169 -20.39 30.21 0.92
C ALA A 169 -19.95 28.87 1.49
N CYS A 170 -19.27 28.08 0.68
CA CYS A 170 -18.63 26.87 1.17
C CYS A 170 -17.32 26.61 0.42
N VAL A 171 -16.20 26.59 1.13
CA VAL A 171 -14.94 26.05 0.62
C VAL A 171 -14.56 24.86 1.47
N ILE A 172 -14.54 23.69 0.85
CA ILE A 172 -13.91 22.49 1.39
C ILE A 172 -12.60 22.35 0.63
N ILE A 173 -11.49 22.50 1.33
CA ILE A 173 -10.14 22.20 0.84
C ILE A 173 -9.73 20.86 1.41
#